data_a66b21f5a87fddbb1ac7c9f5453507d1
#
_entry.id   a66b21f5a87fddbb1ac7c9f5453507d1
#
_cell.length_a   1.000
_cell.length_b   1.000
_cell.length_c   1.000
_cell.angle_alpha   90.00
_cell.angle_beta   90.00
_cell.angle_gamma   90.00
#
_symmetry.space_group_name_H-M   'P 1'
#
loop_
_entity.id
_entity.type
_entity.pdbx_description
1 polymer ?
#
loop_
_entity_poly.entity_id
_entity_poly.type
_entity_poly.pdbx_seq_one_letter_code
_entity_poly.pdbx_strand_id
1 'polypeptide(L)'
;MQKSNMKMNVLDFRSIGQDNTLICRKTLPPTVSSFFFHLKKSWKMIFNFFICLLVLFSFKKTLADQKFEGIIASVDSEAITTYDLSERIKLVLKSLKLEDNIKNRDSVRDRVLELLIIEKLKKIEAKKAEISANKDEIIELASAIYNFPVEEFEEFELFLENENIDSEVVVEQLKNELLWKKLSQQMFATKITINSADIDAILNNYKNKVGKIEFDFSEIIFLNEEPNDWESSEKKMKTVISLLDSGTSFELLANKFSDLNPQGNKLKTGWIFEDSLDSNTKEILNNMSPGDIKTNIKINNGFKILKLNRKRRFGNEEIKFSFLKFSSINKKEIQNIYKKDINCKNIKKSEIEGEIKFLKFKDMALKDLSNLFRKQLDVSDEKSFTQVFELDGEFNLLYVCEKKISQSNGISREAIERRAFSKKFNQLTNTYLSNIRKSTNIKFFNK
;
A
#
# COMPACT_ATOMS: atom_id res chain seq x y z
N MET A 1 -6.78 23.26 -26.87
CA MET A 1 -6.76 23.40 -25.42
C MET A 1 -7.43 22.14 -24.83
N GLN A 2 -6.64 21.09 -24.58
CA GLN A 2 -7.09 19.86 -23.91
C GLN A 2 -6.89 20.07 -22.42
N LYS A 3 -7.97 20.07 -21.65
CA LYS A 3 -7.89 20.02 -20.18
C LYS A 3 -7.31 18.66 -19.78
N SER A 4 -6.09 18.68 -19.29
CA SER A 4 -5.45 17.53 -18.66
C SER A 4 -6.27 17.13 -17.42
N ASN A 5 -6.86 15.95 -17.45
CA ASN A 5 -7.50 15.36 -16.28
C ASN A 5 -6.41 14.84 -15.36
N MET A 6 -6.08 15.60 -14.34
CA MET A 6 -5.16 15.19 -13.28
C MET A 6 -5.73 13.97 -12.54
N LYS A 7 -5.26 12.78 -12.88
CA LYS A 7 -5.58 11.54 -12.14
C LYS A 7 -4.56 11.35 -11.02
N MET A 8 -4.87 11.82 -9.85
CA MET A 8 -4.07 11.55 -8.66
C MET A 8 -4.39 10.16 -8.11
N ASN A 9 -3.41 9.26 -8.15
CA ASN A 9 -3.53 7.87 -7.67
C ASN A 9 -3.66 7.70 -6.14
N VAL A 10 -3.82 8.77 -5.38
CA VAL A 10 -3.89 8.71 -3.91
C VAL A 10 -5.21 9.24 -3.35
N LEU A 11 -5.97 10.00 -4.15
CA LEU A 11 -7.24 10.58 -3.72
C LEU A 11 -8.23 10.56 -4.90
N ASP A 12 -8.86 9.43 -5.13
CA ASP A 12 -9.96 9.35 -6.10
C ASP A 12 -11.25 9.78 -5.41
N PHE A 13 -11.52 11.10 -5.46
CA PHE A 13 -12.75 11.69 -4.96
C PHE A 13 -13.65 12.07 -6.14
N ARG A 14 -14.46 11.14 -6.61
CA ARG A 14 -15.62 11.47 -7.44
C ARG A 14 -16.89 11.15 -6.70
N SER A 15 -17.73 12.13 -6.81
CA SER A 15 -19.19 12.22 -6.56
C SER A 15 -19.59 12.62 -5.13
N ILE A 16 -20.21 13.79 -5.06
CA ILE A 16 -21.59 14.02 -4.64
C ILE A 16 -21.94 15.49 -4.97
N GLY A 17 -23.02 15.63 -5.73
CA GLY A 17 -24.04 16.66 -5.56
C GLY A 17 -23.99 17.85 -6.50
N GLN A 18 -24.46 17.67 -7.72
CA GLN A 18 -25.17 18.77 -8.39
C GLN A 18 -26.59 18.85 -7.80
N ASP A 19 -26.95 19.99 -7.27
CA ASP A 19 -28.34 20.40 -7.29
C ASP A 19 -28.47 21.90 -7.54
N ASN A 20 -29.36 22.16 -8.48
CA ASN A 20 -29.76 23.39 -9.08
C ASN A 20 -30.30 24.41 -8.10
N THR A 21 -29.96 25.70 -8.29
CA THR A 21 -30.85 26.79 -7.92
C THR A 21 -31.04 27.76 -9.09
N LEU A 22 -32.23 27.73 -9.56
CA LEU A 22 -32.82 28.63 -10.55
C LEU A 22 -32.89 30.07 -10.01
N ILE A 23 -32.29 30.98 -10.77
CA ILE A 23 -32.44 32.42 -10.58
C ILE A 23 -33.77 32.86 -11.25
N CYS A 24 -34.68 33.35 -10.45
CA CYS A 24 -35.85 34.03 -10.95
C CYS A 24 -35.68 35.54 -10.78
N ARG A 25 -35.42 36.24 -11.89
CA ARG A 25 -35.55 37.71 -11.99
C ARG A 25 -37.03 38.07 -12.06
N LYS A 26 -37.48 38.95 -11.18
CA LYS A 26 -38.68 39.73 -11.41
C LYS A 26 -38.42 41.23 -11.22
N THR A 27 -38.74 41.93 -12.26
CA THR A 27 -38.72 43.38 -12.49
C THR A 27 -39.81 44.09 -11.66
N LEU A 28 -39.46 45.24 -11.11
CA LEU A 28 -40.35 46.23 -10.48
C LEU A 28 -40.85 47.25 -11.51
N PRO A 29 -42.10 47.73 -11.39
CA PRO A 29 -42.50 49.00 -11.95
C PRO A 29 -42.66 50.13 -10.93
N PRO A 30 -42.69 51.40 -11.38
CA PRO A 30 -42.50 52.58 -10.56
C PRO A 30 -43.81 53.26 -10.13
N THR A 31 -43.60 54.32 -9.30
CA THR A 31 -44.51 55.39 -8.86
C THR A 31 -45.37 55.12 -7.63
N VAL A 32 -45.20 55.96 -6.62
CA VAL A 32 -46.08 57.11 -6.27
C VAL A 32 -45.40 57.98 -5.24
N SER A 33 -45.39 59.28 -5.57
CA SER A 33 -44.88 60.39 -4.76
C SER A 33 -45.88 60.87 -3.72
N SER A 34 -45.31 61.62 -2.76
CA SER A 34 -45.92 62.60 -1.87
C SER A 34 -46.82 62.09 -0.75
N PHE A 35 -46.39 62.29 0.41
CA PHE A 35 -47.04 63.06 1.48
C PHE A 35 -46.30 62.90 2.83
N PHE A 36 -45.95 63.97 3.42
CA PHE A 36 -45.80 64.37 4.79
C PHE A 36 -44.46 64.93 5.23
N PHE A 37 -44.46 66.23 5.09
CA PHE A 37 -43.67 67.14 5.93
C PHE A 37 -44.41 67.25 7.30
N HIS A 38 -43.70 67.01 8.34
CA HIS A 38 -43.85 67.32 9.76
C HIS A 38 -43.75 66.12 10.68
N LEU A 39 -42.50 65.90 11.14
CA LEU A 39 -42.21 65.33 12.46
C LEU A 39 -40.65 65.19 12.61
N LYS A 40 -39.96 66.31 12.38
CA LYS A 40 -38.48 66.31 12.25
C LYS A 40 -37.73 66.37 13.58
N LYS A 41 -38.36 66.33 14.73
CA LYS A 41 -37.62 66.48 16.03
C LYS A 41 -37.65 65.23 16.93
N SER A 42 -38.63 64.41 16.83
CA SER A 42 -38.74 63.19 17.69
C SER A 42 -38.07 61.96 17.06
N TRP A 43 -37.94 61.89 15.74
CA TRP A 43 -37.36 60.75 15.02
C TRP A 43 -35.83 60.65 15.17
N LYS A 44 -35.11 61.78 15.33
CA LYS A 44 -33.65 61.73 15.55
C LYS A 44 -33.27 61.08 16.89
N MET A 45 -34.08 61.24 17.92
CA MET A 45 -33.82 60.57 19.19
C MET A 45 -34.15 59.07 19.16
N ILE A 46 -35.22 58.69 18.51
CA ILE A 46 -35.59 57.27 18.30
C ILE A 46 -34.60 56.58 17.40
N PHE A 47 -34.12 57.25 16.31
CA PHE A 47 -33.14 56.70 15.39
C PHE A 47 -31.76 56.55 16.05
N ASN A 48 -31.30 57.48 16.88
CA ASN A 48 -30.08 57.35 17.66
C ASN A 48 -30.18 56.26 18.75
N PHE A 49 -31.34 56.08 19.36
CA PHE A 49 -31.58 55.01 20.32
C PHE A 49 -31.58 53.64 19.65
N PHE A 50 -32.12 53.53 18.43
CA PHE A 50 -32.13 52.33 17.64
C PHE A 50 -30.74 51.99 17.09
N ILE A 51 -29.93 52.98 16.71
CA ILE A 51 -28.50 52.78 16.32
C ILE A 51 -27.69 52.36 17.55
N CYS A 52 -27.90 52.92 18.74
CA CYS A 52 -27.25 52.49 19.98
C CYS A 52 -27.65 51.05 20.35
N LEU A 53 -28.90 50.67 20.14
CA LEU A 53 -29.42 49.33 20.38
C LEU A 53 -28.85 48.34 19.36
N LEU A 54 -28.72 48.74 18.07
CA LEU A 54 -28.10 47.92 17.02
C LEU A 54 -26.59 47.72 17.24
N VAL A 55 -25.88 48.72 17.76
CA VAL A 55 -24.46 48.61 18.12
C VAL A 55 -24.29 47.69 19.34
N LEU A 56 -25.21 47.74 20.31
CA LEU A 56 -25.19 46.83 21.46
C LEU A 56 -25.55 45.36 21.09
N PHE A 57 -26.35 45.14 20.02
CA PHE A 57 -26.64 43.80 19.51
C PHE A 57 -25.56 43.28 18.53
N SER A 58 -24.69 44.16 18.05
CA SER A 58 -23.59 43.76 17.14
C SER A 58 -22.40 43.17 17.87
N PHE A 59 -22.33 43.22 19.18
CA PHE A 59 -21.41 42.42 19.99
C PHE A 59 -21.99 41.02 20.22
N LYS A 60 -22.36 40.32 19.14
CA LYS A 60 -22.18 38.87 19.15
C LYS A 60 -20.68 38.66 19.29
N LYS A 61 -20.24 38.39 20.54
CA LYS A 61 -18.98 37.71 20.73
C LYS A 61 -19.06 36.49 19.82
N THR A 62 -18.40 36.57 18.69
CA THR A 62 -17.83 35.36 18.11
C THR A 62 -16.92 34.83 19.22
N LEU A 63 -17.45 33.89 20.00
CA LEU A 63 -16.64 32.90 20.65
C LEU A 63 -15.98 32.19 19.46
N ALA A 64 -14.91 32.79 18.93
CA ALA A 64 -13.90 32.04 18.23
C ALA A 64 -13.55 30.96 19.25
N ASP A 65 -13.85 29.74 18.90
CA ASP A 65 -13.37 28.56 19.60
C ASP A 65 -11.85 28.72 19.58
N GLN A 66 -11.29 29.39 20.58
CA GLN A 66 -9.86 29.42 20.81
C GLN A 66 -9.54 27.99 21.17
N LYS A 67 -9.31 27.15 20.10
CA LYS A 67 -8.61 25.90 20.26
C LYS A 67 -7.33 26.26 21.00
N PHE A 68 -7.27 25.94 22.28
CA PHE A 68 -6.05 26.04 23.06
C PHE A 68 -5.01 25.16 22.33
N GLU A 69 -4.06 25.81 21.66
CA GLU A 69 -2.90 25.12 21.14
C GLU A 69 -2.02 24.69 22.30
N GLY A 70 -2.29 23.48 22.79
CA GLY A 70 -1.47 22.86 23.82
C GLY A 70 -0.33 22.06 23.20
N ILE A 71 0.79 21.96 23.90
CA ILE A 71 1.85 21.00 23.59
C ILE A 71 1.41 19.64 24.13
N ILE A 72 1.36 18.62 23.27
CA ILE A 72 0.98 17.25 23.64
C ILE A 72 2.18 16.33 23.83
N ALA A 73 3.27 16.62 23.13
CA ALA A 73 4.54 15.93 23.30
C ALA A 73 5.70 16.84 22.92
N SER A 74 6.89 16.53 23.43
CA SER A 74 8.14 17.12 22.93
C SER A 74 9.17 16.04 22.66
N VAL A 75 9.94 16.24 21.61
CA VAL A 75 11.06 15.40 21.20
C VAL A 75 12.31 16.29 21.32
N ASP A 76 13.09 16.11 22.37
CA ASP A 76 14.11 17.06 22.80
C ASP A 76 13.54 18.50 22.88
N SER A 77 13.98 19.40 21.99
CA SER A 77 13.54 20.80 21.89
C SER A 77 12.39 21.04 20.92
N GLU A 78 11.96 20.05 20.14
CA GLU A 78 10.90 20.16 19.15
C GLU A 78 9.55 19.80 19.77
N ALA A 79 8.61 20.74 19.77
CA ALA A 79 7.26 20.51 20.27
C ALA A 79 6.36 19.83 19.21
N ILE A 80 5.40 19.06 19.70
CA ILE A 80 4.26 18.55 18.92
C ILE A 80 3.02 19.15 19.57
N THR A 81 2.27 19.94 18.80
CA THR A 81 1.08 20.64 19.27
C THR A 81 -0.21 19.88 19.02
N THR A 82 -1.30 20.30 19.66
CA THR A 82 -2.65 19.81 19.36
C THR A 82 -3.04 20.10 17.90
N TYR A 83 -2.54 21.20 17.33
CA TYR A 83 -2.73 21.53 15.91
C TYR A 83 -2.03 20.52 15.01
N ASP A 84 -0.72 20.28 15.23
CA ASP A 84 0.05 19.30 14.46
C ASP A 84 -0.65 17.94 14.43
N LEU A 85 -1.13 17.47 15.59
CA LEU A 85 -1.83 16.20 15.70
C LEU A 85 -3.17 16.22 14.96
N SER A 86 -3.97 17.30 15.14
CA SER A 86 -5.28 17.41 14.50
C SER A 86 -5.21 17.42 12.99
N GLU A 87 -4.31 18.24 12.41
CA GLU A 87 -4.14 18.33 10.97
C GLU A 87 -3.55 17.03 10.38
N ARG A 88 -2.61 16.40 11.09
CA ARG A 88 -2.08 15.12 10.66
C ARG A 88 -3.13 14.00 10.73
N ILE A 89 -4.03 14.01 11.71
CA ILE A 89 -5.16 13.08 11.77
C ILE A 89 -6.07 13.28 10.56
N LYS A 90 -6.44 14.52 10.20
CA LYS A 90 -7.24 14.81 9.00
C LYS A 90 -6.59 14.19 7.75
N LEU A 91 -5.29 14.47 7.53
CA LEU A 91 -4.54 13.92 6.40
C LEU A 91 -4.57 12.39 6.38
N VAL A 92 -4.40 11.74 7.52
CA VAL A 92 -4.42 10.27 7.63
C VAL A 92 -5.82 9.74 7.36
N LEU A 93 -6.89 10.31 7.97
CA LEU A 93 -8.26 9.88 7.72
C LEU A 93 -8.63 10.02 6.24
N LYS A 94 -8.25 11.15 5.62
CA LYS A 94 -8.47 11.38 4.18
C LYS A 94 -7.77 10.32 3.33
N SER A 95 -6.49 10.05 3.64
CA SER A 95 -5.73 9.01 2.92
C SER A 95 -6.30 7.60 3.09
N LEU A 96 -6.95 7.32 4.22
CA LEU A 96 -7.64 6.07 4.50
C LEU A 96 -9.08 6.05 3.97
N LYS A 97 -9.57 7.15 3.36
CA LYS A 97 -10.96 7.34 2.91
C LYS A 97 -11.99 7.17 4.03
N LEU A 98 -11.64 7.60 5.23
CA LEU A 98 -12.49 7.56 6.41
C LEU A 98 -13.13 8.94 6.64
N GLU A 99 -14.36 8.93 7.15
CA GLU A 99 -15.02 10.14 7.62
C GLU A 99 -14.27 10.76 8.83
N ASP A 100 -14.18 12.07 8.84
CA ASP A 100 -13.60 12.82 9.96
C ASP A 100 -14.64 12.95 11.08
N ASN A 101 -14.70 11.96 11.96
CA ASN A 101 -15.54 11.90 13.15
C ASN A 101 -14.73 11.48 14.38
N ILE A 102 -15.30 11.69 15.58
CA ILE A 102 -14.62 11.42 16.87
C ILE A 102 -14.07 9.99 16.91
N LYS A 103 -14.88 8.99 16.56
CA LYS A 103 -14.49 7.58 16.61
C LYS A 103 -13.27 7.28 15.73
N ASN A 104 -13.27 7.77 14.50
CA ASN A 104 -12.16 7.56 13.56
C ASN A 104 -10.91 8.33 13.99
N ARG A 105 -11.07 9.57 14.49
CA ARG A 105 -9.97 10.35 15.06
C ARG A 105 -9.30 9.61 16.21
N ASP A 106 -10.07 9.11 17.16
CA ASP A 106 -9.55 8.37 18.30
C ASP A 106 -8.84 7.08 17.90
N SER A 107 -9.37 6.38 16.88
CA SER A 107 -8.78 5.12 16.39
C SER A 107 -7.38 5.27 15.79
N VAL A 108 -7.05 6.43 15.22
CA VAL A 108 -5.75 6.70 14.60
C VAL A 108 -4.83 7.59 15.43
N ARG A 109 -5.34 8.22 16.51
CA ARG A 109 -4.66 9.25 17.28
C ARG A 109 -3.28 8.84 17.77
N ASP A 110 -3.19 7.73 18.47
CA ASP A 110 -1.94 7.24 19.06
C ASP A 110 -0.90 6.95 17.97
N ARG A 111 -1.35 6.34 16.88
CA ARG A 111 -0.47 6.06 15.75
C ARG A 111 0.01 7.33 15.04
N VAL A 112 -0.87 8.32 14.89
CA VAL A 112 -0.50 9.61 14.27
C VAL A 112 0.49 10.37 15.15
N LEU A 113 0.30 10.34 16.48
CA LEU A 113 1.26 10.94 17.40
C LEU A 113 2.64 10.29 17.28
N GLU A 114 2.69 8.96 17.17
CA GLU A 114 3.93 8.21 16.94
C GLU A 114 4.61 8.62 15.62
N LEU A 115 3.86 8.77 14.54
CA LEU A 115 4.40 9.26 13.26
C LEU A 115 5.01 10.66 13.39
N LEU A 116 4.35 11.58 14.10
CA LEU A 116 4.88 12.92 14.35
C LEU A 116 6.17 12.88 15.18
N ILE A 117 6.25 12.03 16.19
CA ILE A 117 7.46 11.82 16.98
C ILE A 117 8.62 11.35 16.08
N ILE A 118 8.37 10.37 15.23
CA ILE A 118 9.37 9.86 14.27
C ILE A 118 9.83 10.97 13.32
N GLU A 119 8.92 11.80 12.83
CA GLU A 119 9.25 12.93 11.94
C GLU A 119 10.12 13.98 12.65
N LYS A 120 9.81 14.31 13.91
CA LYS A 120 10.65 15.23 14.71
C LYS A 120 12.05 14.64 14.95
N LEU A 121 12.16 13.32 15.22
CA LEU A 121 13.47 12.65 15.35
C LEU A 121 14.28 12.76 14.06
N LYS A 122 13.67 12.47 12.92
CA LYS A 122 14.31 12.59 11.59
C LYS A 122 14.80 14.02 11.33
N LYS A 123 13.96 15.01 11.64
CA LYS A 123 14.29 16.45 11.49
C LYS A 123 15.45 16.85 12.35
N ILE A 124 15.46 16.46 13.64
CA ILE A 124 16.54 16.76 14.58
C ILE A 124 17.87 16.17 14.08
N GLU A 125 17.87 14.92 13.68
CA GLU A 125 19.09 14.26 13.19
C GLU A 125 19.62 14.85 11.87
N ALA A 126 18.72 15.19 10.96
CA ALA A 126 19.09 15.89 9.72
C ALA A 126 19.71 17.26 10.02
N LYS A 127 19.16 18.00 10.98
CA LYS A 127 19.68 19.29 11.43
C LYS A 127 21.06 19.16 12.07
N LYS A 128 21.29 18.15 12.92
CA LYS A 128 22.60 17.86 13.52
C LYS A 128 23.66 17.57 12.46
N ALA A 129 23.27 16.95 11.36
CA ALA A 129 24.15 16.61 10.24
C ALA A 129 24.21 17.71 9.15
N GLU A 130 23.62 18.88 9.39
CA GLU A 130 23.56 20.01 8.47
C GLU A 130 22.94 19.68 7.09
N ILE A 131 22.04 18.70 7.06
CA ILE A 131 21.31 18.30 5.86
C ILE A 131 20.19 19.32 5.61
N SER A 132 20.11 19.81 4.38
CA SER A 132 19.06 20.72 3.93
C SER A 132 18.29 20.17 2.73
N ALA A 133 17.06 20.66 2.56
CA ALA A 133 16.21 20.42 1.40
C ALA A 133 15.72 21.78 0.88
N ASN A 134 15.85 22.01 -0.42
CA ASN A 134 15.33 23.21 -1.06
C ASN A 134 13.88 22.98 -1.55
N LYS A 135 13.22 24.05 -1.98
CA LYS A 135 11.82 24.00 -2.43
C LYS A 135 11.65 23.10 -3.66
N ASP A 136 12.54 23.19 -4.63
CA ASP A 136 12.43 22.44 -5.89
C ASP A 136 12.53 20.93 -5.64
N GLU A 137 13.42 20.48 -4.77
CA GLU A 137 13.54 19.08 -4.38
C GLU A 137 12.27 18.55 -3.67
N ILE A 138 11.60 19.40 -2.89
CA ILE A 138 10.33 19.04 -2.23
C ILE A 138 9.22 18.92 -3.27
N ILE A 139 9.17 19.83 -4.24
CA ILE A 139 8.20 19.80 -5.34
C ILE A 139 8.40 18.56 -6.22
N GLU A 140 9.65 18.23 -6.57
CA GLU A 140 9.97 17.00 -7.32
C GLU A 140 9.52 15.75 -6.55
N LEU A 141 9.76 15.71 -5.23
CA LEU A 141 9.31 14.60 -4.40
C LEU A 141 7.79 14.52 -4.34
N ALA A 142 7.10 15.65 -4.18
CA ALA A 142 5.65 15.72 -4.20
C ALA A 142 5.08 15.23 -5.53
N SER A 143 5.62 15.73 -6.64
CA SER A 143 5.25 15.31 -8.00
C SER A 143 5.40 13.80 -8.19
N ALA A 144 6.51 13.21 -7.74
CA ALA A 144 6.76 11.77 -7.85
C ALA A 144 5.81 10.92 -6.98
N ILE A 145 5.39 11.41 -5.81
CA ILE A 145 4.51 10.69 -4.89
C ILE A 145 3.04 10.81 -5.31
N TYR A 146 2.59 12.00 -5.67
CA TYR A 146 1.19 12.30 -5.95
C TYR A 146 0.86 12.29 -7.46
N ASN A 147 1.88 12.10 -8.32
CA ASN A 147 1.76 11.94 -9.77
C ASN A 147 1.11 13.13 -10.47
N PHE A 148 1.66 14.32 -10.24
CA PHE A 148 1.31 15.56 -10.96
C PHE A 148 2.57 16.16 -11.60
N PRO A 149 2.44 16.99 -12.68
CA PRO A 149 3.57 17.73 -13.26
C PRO A 149 4.17 18.73 -12.25
N VAL A 150 5.50 18.88 -12.25
CA VAL A 150 6.21 19.80 -11.33
C VAL A 150 5.71 21.24 -11.46
N GLU A 151 5.35 21.65 -12.68
CA GLU A 151 4.82 22.96 -13.01
C GLU A 151 3.42 23.24 -12.44
N GLU A 152 2.69 22.19 -12.04
CA GLU A 152 1.33 22.25 -11.48
C GLU A 152 1.34 22.17 -9.94
N PHE A 153 2.42 22.57 -9.28
CA PHE A 153 2.52 22.50 -7.82
C PHE A 153 1.53 23.43 -7.10
N GLU A 154 1.28 24.61 -7.64
CA GLU A 154 0.30 25.55 -7.09
C GLU A 154 -1.13 24.97 -7.17
N GLU A 155 -1.47 24.31 -8.27
CA GLU A 155 -2.75 23.59 -8.40
C GLU A 155 -2.86 22.42 -7.41
N PHE A 156 -1.75 21.76 -7.11
CA PHE A 156 -1.70 20.73 -6.06
C PHE A 156 -1.95 21.31 -4.66
N GLU A 157 -1.34 22.46 -4.33
CA GLU A 157 -1.60 23.15 -3.05
C GLU A 157 -3.08 23.57 -2.96
N LEU A 158 -3.64 24.18 -4.00
CA LEU A 158 -5.06 24.54 -4.08
C LEU A 158 -5.99 23.31 -3.96
N PHE A 159 -5.58 22.19 -4.55
CA PHE A 159 -6.33 20.94 -4.39
C PHE A 159 -6.35 20.48 -2.93
N LEU A 160 -5.23 20.53 -2.21
CA LEU A 160 -5.17 20.17 -0.79
C LEU A 160 -6.08 21.09 0.06
N GLU A 161 -6.04 22.38 -0.19
CA GLU A 161 -6.89 23.37 0.50
C GLU A 161 -8.38 23.13 0.25
N ASN A 162 -8.79 22.83 -0.99
CA ASN A 162 -10.17 22.48 -1.33
C ASN A 162 -10.64 21.20 -0.63
N GLU A 163 -9.72 20.31 -0.31
CA GLU A 163 -9.97 19.10 0.47
C GLU A 163 -9.89 19.32 1.99
N ASN A 164 -9.79 20.59 2.45
CA ASN A 164 -9.58 20.99 3.84
C ASN A 164 -8.32 20.37 4.47
N ILE A 165 -7.27 20.18 3.69
CA ILE A 165 -5.95 19.73 4.14
C ILE A 165 -5.04 20.93 4.12
N ASP A 166 -4.37 21.21 5.23
CA ASP A 166 -3.34 22.22 5.30
C ASP A 166 -2.13 21.78 4.45
N SER A 167 -1.86 22.53 3.38
CA SER A 167 -0.76 22.24 2.45
C SER A 167 0.60 22.28 3.13
N GLU A 168 0.79 23.16 4.14
CA GLU A 168 2.05 23.23 4.90
C GLU A 168 2.35 21.95 5.65
N VAL A 169 1.33 21.26 6.18
CA VAL A 169 1.48 19.98 6.88
C VAL A 169 2.00 18.89 5.92
N VAL A 170 1.52 18.89 4.67
CA VAL A 170 1.98 17.96 3.64
C VAL A 170 3.41 18.28 3.21
N VAL A 171 3.70 19.56 2.97
CA VAL A 171 5.03 20.05 2.56
C VAL A 171 6.07 19.75 3.65
N GLU A 172 5.76 20.00 4.93
CA GLU A 172 6.67 19.70 6.05
C GLU A 172 6.90 18.19 6.18
N GLN A 173 5.88 17.36 5.97
CA GLN A 173 6.06 15.90 5.94
C GLN A 173 7.02 15.49 4.82
N LEU A 174 6.82 15.97 3.60
CA LEU A 174 7.66 15.66 2.46
C LEU A 174 9.11 16.13 2.69
N LYS A 175 9.27 17.31 3.25
CA LYS A 175 10.58 17.85 3.64
C LYS A 175 11.29 16.93 4.64
N ASN A 176 10.61 16.49 5.68
CA ASN A 176 11.20 15.61 6.70
C ASN A 176 11.59 14.24 6.10
N GLU A 177 10.79 13.69 5.19
CA GLU A 177 11.13 12.47 4.46
C GLU A 177 12.34 12.66 3.53
N LEU A 178 12.43 13.78 2.85
CA LEU A 178 13.55 14.12 1.98
C LEU A 178 14.84 14.31 2.79
N LEU A 179 14.77 15.04 3.89
CA LEU A 179 15.90 15.23 4.81
C LEU A 179 16.42 13.88 5.33
N TRP A 180 15.52 13.00 5.75
CA TRP A 180 15.87 11.66 6.22
C TRP A 180 16.48 10.79 5.12
N LYS A 181 15.93 10.86 3.91
CA LYS A 181 16.49 10.16 2.75
C LYS A 181 17.93 10.60 2.48
N LYS A 182 18.18 11.92 2.43
CA LYS A 182 19.52 12.49 2.21
C LYS A 182 20.50 12.08 3.31
N LEU A 183 20.08 12.22 4.58
CA LEU A 183 20.89 11.81 5.74
C LEU A 183 21.25 10.34 5.66
N SER A 184 20.27 9.47 5.44
CA SER A 184 20.47 8.04 5.36
C SER A 184 21.41 7.66 4.21
N GLN A 185 21.26 8.28 3.05
CA GLN A 185 22.15 8.09 1.91
C GLN A 185 23.60 8.50 2.25
N GLN A 186 23.78 9.68 2.83
CA GLN A 186 25.11 10.15 3.25
C GLN A 186 25.77 9.25 4.28
N MET A 187 25.01 8.77 5.27
CA MET A 187 25.54 7.95 6.36
C MET A 187 25.86 6.51 5.95
N PHE A 188 25.03 5.91 5.12
CA PHE A 188 25.03 4.46 4.93
C PHE A 188 25.36 4.00 3.51
N ALA A 189 25.08 4.78 2.45
CA ALA A 189 25.24 4.30 1.08
C ALA A 189 26.68 3.85 0.77
N THR A 190 27.68 4.60 1.23
CA THR A 190 29.11 4.29 1.02
C THR A 190 29.64 3.18 1.94
N LYS A 191 28.93 2.87 3.02
CA LYS A 191 29.33 1.84 4.00
C LYS A 191 28.83 0.45 3.64
N ILE A 192 27.93 0.36 2.65
CA ILE A 192 27.35 -0.91 2.23
C ILE A 192 28.23 -1.52 1.14
N THR A 193 28.90 -2.59 1.48
CA THR A 193 29.64 -3.42 0.53
C THR A 193 28.82 -4.68 0.21
N ILE A 194 28.60 -4.95 -1.06
CA ILE A 194 28.00 -6.18 -1.56
C ILE A 194 29.12 -7.03 -2.12
N ASN A 195 29.38 -8.17 -1.50
CA ASN A 195 30.44 -9.07 -1.93
C ASN A 195 29.99 -9.84 -3.20
N SER A 196 30.85 -9.86 -4.21
CA SER A 196 30.59 -10.60 -5.46
C SER A 196 30.34 -12.09 -5.19
N ALA A 197 31.08 -12.71 -4.28
CA ALA A 197 30.89 -14.11 -3.91
C ALA A 197 29.53 -14.40 -3.29
N ASP A 198 29.00 -13.45 -2.48
CA ASP A 198 27.64 -13.57 -1.92
C ASP A 198 26.58 -13.55 -3.04
N ILE A 199 26.78 -12.69 -4.05
CA ILE A 199 25.89 -12.63 -5.20
C ILE A 199 25.94 -13.92 -6.02
N ASP A 200 27.14 -14.46 -6.25
CA ASP A 200 27.31 -15.73 -6.97
C ASP A 200 26.67 -16.90 -6.21
N ALA A 201 26.80 -16.94 -4.90
CA ALA A 201 26.12 -17.92 -4.04
C ALA A 201 24.59 -17.80 -4.13
N ILE A 202 24.07 -16.56 -4.11
CA ILE A 202 22.64 -16.31 -4.28
C ILE A 202 22.16 -16.76 -5.67
N LEU A 203 22.89 -16.42 -6.75
CA LEU A 203 22.56 -16.85 -8.11
C LEU A 203 22.53 -18.38 -8.25
N ASN A 204 23.52 -19.06 -7.69
CA ASN A 204 23.55 -20.51 -7.69
C ASN A 204 22.42 -21.13 -6.88
N ASN A 205 22.07 -20.52 -5.74
CA ASN A 205 20.92 -20.95 -4.95
C ASN A 205 19.59 -20.79 -5.74
N TYR A 206 19.43 -19.71 -6.50
CA TYR A 206 18.26 -19.53 -7.35
C TYR A 206 18.15 -20.61 -8.45
N LYS A 207 19.27 -21.03 -9.05
CA LYS A 207 19.26 -22.14 -10.03
C LYS A 207 18.71 -23.42 -9.43
N ASN A 208 19.03 -23.70 -8.16
CA ASN A 208 18.58 -24.87 -7.43
C ASN A 208 17.12 -24.75 -6.93
N LYS A 209 16.50 -23.59 -7.08
CA LYS A 209 15.14 -23.31 -6.64
C LYS A 209 14.09 -23.33 -7.75
N VAL A 210 14.51 -23.62 -8.97
CA VAL A 210 13.56 -23.75 -10.08
C VAL A 210 12.51 -24.84 -9.75
N GLY A 211 11.24 -24.50 -9.89
CA GLY A 211 10.11 -25.34 -9.53
C GLY A 211 9.66 -25.23 -8.05
N LYS A 212 10.40 -24.53 -7.19
CA LYS A 212 9.98 -24.23 -5.82
C LYS A 212 8.88 -23.19 -5.79
N ILE A 213 8.03 -23.25 -4.77
CA ILE A 213 6.98 -22.26 -4.56
C ILE A 213 7.60 -20.98 -4.01
N GLU A 214 7.18 -19.85 -4.55
CA GLU A 214 7.46 -18.53 -4.00
C GLU A 214 6.17 -17.74 -3.83
N PHE A 215 6.16 -16.89 -2.81
CA PHE A 215 5.04 -16.06 -2.42
C PHE A 215 5.42 -14.58 -2.53
N ASP A 216 4.53 -13.78 -3.07
CA ASP A 216 4.52 -12.33 -2.94
C ASP A 216 3.39 -12.00 -1.97
N PHE A 217 3.74 -11.53 -0.78
CA PHE A 217 2.79 -11.21 0.26
C PHE A 217 3.13 -9.88 0.93
N SER A 218 2.17 -9.33 1.62
CA SER A 218 2.31 -8.13 2.43
C SER A 218 1.96 -8.45 3.87
N GLU A 219 2.59 -7.78 4.82
CA GLU A 219 2.32 -7.98 6.24
C GLU A 219 2.20 -6.65 6.98
N ILE A 220 1.38 -6.64 8.03
CA ILE A 220 1.29 -5.58 9.02
C ILE A 220 1.74 -6.19 10.33
N ILE A 221 2.76 -5.62 10.95
CA ILE A 221 3.37 -6.13 12.17
C ILE A 221 3.09 -5.16 13.30
N PHE A 222 2.65 -5.70 14.43
CA PHE A 222 2.38 -4.98 15.67
C PHE A 222 3.28 -5.56 16.76
N LEU A 223 4.27 -4.79 17.17
CA LEU A 223 5.21 -5.20 18.21
C LEU A 223 4.70 -4.80 19.59
N ASN A 224 5.00 -5.62 20.58
CA ASN A 224 4.84 -5.25 21.98
C ASN A 224 5.72 -4.06 22.32
N GLU A 225 5.22 -3.08 23.06
CA GLU A 225 5.99 -1.91 23.51
C GLU A 225 6.98 -2.29 24.59
N GLU A 226 6.56 -3.12 25.54
CA GLU A 226 7.37 -3.71 26.58
C GLU A 226 7.38 -5.24 26.46
N PRO A 227 8.38 -5.93 26.99
CA PRO A 227 8.38 -7.39 27.04
C PRO A 227 7.11 -7.93 27.70
N ASN A 228 6.37 -8.77 26.99
CA ASN A 228 5.09 -9.36 27.42
C ASN A 228 3.87 -8.42 27.48
N ASP A 229 3.96 -7.23 26.94
CA ASP A 229 2.80 -6.33 26.77
C ASP A 229 1.99 -6.70 25.51
N TRP A 230 1.30 -7.84 25.61
CA TRP A 230 0.46 -8.35 24.52
C TRP A 230 -0.78 -7.50 24.29
N GLU A 231 -1.26 -6.77 25.30
CA GLU A 231 -2.48 -5.97 25.24
C GLU A 231 -2.31 -4.80 24.27
N SER A 232 -1.19 -4.09 24.32
CA SER A 232 -0.88 -2.96 23.44
C SER A 232 -0.87 -3.40 21.97
N SER A 233 -0.11 -4.45 21.63
CA SER A 233 -0.01 -4.94 20.24
C SER A 233 -1.33 -5.53 19.73
N GLU A 234 -2.10 -6.21 20.59
CA GLU A 234 -3.42 -6.73 20.27
C GLU A 234 -4.44 -5.62 19.99
N LYS A 235 -4.43 -4.55 20.78
CA LYS A 235 -5.28 -3.36 20.58
C LYS A 235 -4.99 -2.72 19.23
N LYS A 236 -3.71 -2.52 18.88
CA LYS A 236 -3.30 -1.99 17.57
C LYS A 236 -3.81 -2.88 16.43
N MET A 237 -3.64 -4.19 16.56
CA MET A 237 -4.12 -5.17 15.57
C MET A 237 -5.64 -5.13 15.40
N LYS A 238 -6.41 -5.12 16.50
CA LYS A 238 -7.88 -5.04 16.46
C LYS A 238 -8.38 -3.78 15.77
N THR A 239 -7.71 -2.64 16.00
CA THR A 239 -7.99 -1.39 15.29
C THR A 239 -7.84 -1.57 13.78
N VAL A 240 -6.74 -2.17 13.33
CA VAL A 240 -6.49 -2.39 11.90
C VAL A 240 -7.48 -3.40 11.30
N ILE A 241 -7.88 -4.44 12.03
CA ILE A 241 -8.92 -5.38 11.58
C ILE A 241 -10.25 -4.63 11.36
N SER A 242 -10.67 -3.79 12.31
CA SER A 242 -11.90 -2.99 12.16
C SER A 242 -11.85 -2.06 10.94
N LEU A 243 -10.69 -1.49 10.63
CA LEU A 243 -10.48 -0.66 9.45
C LEU A 243 -10.50 -1.46 8.15
N LEU A 244 -9.95 -2.67 8.15
CA LEU A 244 -10.06 -3.62 7.02
C LEU A 244 -11.52 -4.01 6.75
N ASP A 245 -12.26 -4.33 7.81
CA ASP A 245 -13.69 -4.68 7.71
C ASP A 245 -14.55 -3.51 7.21
N SER A 246 -14.13 -2.26 7.46
CA SER A 246 -14.76 -1.06 6.90
C SER A 246 -14.38 -0.76 5.45
N GLY A 247 -13.54 -1.60 4.82
CA GLY A 247 -13.15 -1.49 3.41
C GLY A 247 -11.88 -0.68 3.15
N THR A 248 -11.14 -0.29 4.19
CA THR A 248 -9.84 0.38 4.01
C THR A 248 -8.83 -0.59 3.40
N SER A 249 -8.05 -0.12 2.41
CA SER A 249 -7.11 -0.99 1.72
C SER A 249 -5.98 -1.47 2.63
N PHE A 250 -5.59 -2.74 2.46
CA PHE A 250 -4.49 -3.35 3.21
C PHE A 250 -3.19 -2.57 3.06
N GLU A 251 -2.88 -2.09 1.87
CA GLU A 251 -1.65 -1.38 1.56
C GLU A 251 -1.57 -0.04 2.30
N LEU A 252 -2.68 0.69 2.40
CA LEU A 252 -2.74 1.94 3.17
C LEU A 252 -2.53 1.68 4.65
N LEU A 253 -3.19 0.65 5.20
CA LEU A 253 -3.05 0.27 6.61
C LEU A 253 -1.64 -0.22 6.92
N ALA A 254 -1.06 -1.03 6.04
CA ALA A 254 0.31 -1.51 6.18
C ALA A 254 1.32 -0.35 6.23
N ASN A 255 1.14 0.68 5.39
CA ASN A 255 2.00 1.85 5.38
C ASN A 255 1.84 2.74 6.63
N LYS A 256 0.67 2.77 7.24
CA LYS A 256 0.38 3.67 8.36
C LYS A 256 0.54 3.01 9.74
N PHE A 257 0.25 1.71 9.84
CA PHE A 257 0.12 1.03 11.13
C PHE A 257 1.18 -0.04 11.40
N SER A 258 1.96 -0.49 10.41
CA SER A 258 2.99 -1.49 10.66
C SER A 258 4.17 -0.91 11.42
N ASP A 259 4.53 -1.53 12.55
CA ASP A 259 5.65 -1.06 13.39
C ASP A 259 7.02 -1.31 12.74
N LEU A 260 7.14 -2.25 11.81
CA LEU A 260 8.38 -2.48 11.04
C LEU A 260 8.47 -1.62 9.77
N ASN A 261 7.50 -0.75 9.54
CA ASN A 261 7.53 0.18 8.40
C ASN A 261 7.35 1.65 8.83
N PRO A 262 8.20 2.17 9.72
CA PRO A 262 8.08 3.53 10.21
C PRO A 262 8.24 4.62 9.14
N GLN A 263 8.68 4.24 7.93
CA GLN A 263 8.95 5.17 6.83
C GLN A 263 7.92 5.14 5.70
N GLY A 264 6.85 4.32 5.81
CA GLY A 264 5.85 4.20 4.75
C GLY A 264 6.36 3.66 3.41
N ASN A 265 7.58 3.12 3.38
CA ASN A 265 8.14 2.49 2.20
C ASN A 265 7.37 1.20 1.89
N LYS A 266 7.03 1.00 0.61
CA LYS A 266 6.20 -0.10 0.11
C LYS A 266 6.60 -1.44 0.73
N LEU A 267 5.74 -1.98 1.58
CA LEU A 267 5.85 -3.28 2.27
C LEU A 267 5.75 -4.49 1.34
N LYS A 268 6.09 -4.35 0.08
CA LYS A 268 6.21 -5.50 -0.80
C LYS A 268 7.51 -6.21 -0.48
N THR A 269 7.41 -7.31 0.22
CA THR A 269 8.55 -8.21 0.49
C THR A 269 9.17 -8.73 -0.81
N GLY A 270 8.47 -8.56 -1.94
CA GLY A 270 8.79 -9.18 -3.21
C GLY A 270 8.56 -10.69 -3.14
N TRP A 271 9.09 -11.42 -4.12
CA TRP A 271 8.99 -12.86 -4.15
C TRP A 271 9.92 -13.51 -3.11
N ILE A 272 9.37 -14.31 -2.21
CA ILE A 272 10.08 -15.07 -1.17
C ILE A 272 9.79 -16.55 -1.36
N PHE A 273 10.83 -17.36 -1.37
CA PHE A 273 10.70 -18.81 -1.46
C PHE A 273 10.13 -19.42 -0.18
N GLU A 274 9.33 -20.46 -0.32
CA GLU A 274 8.71 -21.18 0.79
C GLU A 274 9.70 -21.72 1.84
N ASP A 275 10.90 -22.08 1.44
CA ASP A 275 11.97 -22.58 2.30
C ASP A 275 12.76 -21.48 3.03
N SER A 276 12.47 -20.21 2.73
CA SER A 276 13.01 -19.03 3.41
C SER A 276 12.07 -18.48 4.48
N LEU A 277 10.87 -19.06 4.62
CA LEU A 277 9.86 -18.68 5.59
C LEU A 277 9.94 -19.54 6.85
N ASP A 278 9.53 -18.99 7.99
CA ASP A 278 9.25 -19.77 9.18
C ASP A 278 8.10 -20.74 8.93
N SER A 279 8.06 -21.85 9.69
CA SER A 279 7.11 -22.95 9.47
C SER A 279 5.66 -22.49 9.55
N ASN A 280 5.32 -21.60 10.49
CA ASN A 280 3.96 -21.09 10.67
C ASN A 280 3.53 -20.22 9.48
N THR A 281 4.36 -19.26 9.07
CA THR A 281 4.10 -18.40 7.90
C THR A 281 3.99 -19.22 6.62
N LYS A 282 4.85 -20.20 6.43
CA LYS A 282 4.81 -21.12 5.28
C LYS A 282 3.48 -21.89 5.23
N GLU A 283 3.05 -22.47 6.35
CA GLU A 283 1.79 -23.22 6.44
C GLU A 283 0.59 -22.32 6.11
N ILE A 284 0.53 -21.13 6.71
CA ILE A 284 -0.53 -20.15 6.45
C ILE A 284 -0.60 -19.80 4.97
N LEU A 285 0.52 -19.38 4.36
CA LEU A 285 0.56 -18.95 2.95
C LEU A 285 0.27 -20.12 1.98
N ASN A 286 0.63 -21.35 2.33
CA ASN A 286 0.28 -22.51 1.51
C ASN A 286 -1.23 -22.75 1.42
N ASN A 287 -1.96 -22.46 2.51
CA ASN A 287 -3.41 -22.62 2.60
C ASN A 287 -4.21 -21.40 2.12
N MET A 288 -3.55 -20.32 1.74
CA MET A 288 -4.18 -19.08 1.23
C MET A 288 -4.24 -19.07 -0.30
N SER A 289 -5.29 -18.43 -0.82
CA SER A 289 -5.43 -18.02 -2.22
C SER A 289 -4.99 -16.57 -2.42
N PRO A 290 -4.50 -16.18 -3.62
CA PRO A 290 -4.21 -14.78 -3.91
C PRO A 290 -5.39 -13.86 -3.61
N GLY A 291 -5.16 -12.81 -2.82
CA GLY A 291 -6.17 -11.88 -2.31
C GLY A 291 -6.60 -12.13 -0.87
N ASP A 292 -6.40 -13.34 -0.34
CA ASP A 292 -6.79 -13.68 1.03
C ASP A 292 -5.99 -12.87 2.07
N ILE A 293 -6.66 -12.54 3.18
CA ILE A 293 -6.08 -11.90 4.35
C ILE A 293 -6.23 -12.84 5.55
N LYS A 294 -5.15 -13.07 6.26
CA LYS A 294 -5.13 -13.82 7.53
C LYS A 294 -4.77 -12.88 8.66
N THR A 295 -5.65 -12.80 9.65
CA THR A 295 -5.51 -11.97 10.85
C THR A 295 -5.10 -12.79 12.07
N ASN A 296 -4.81 -12.13 13.18
CA ASN A 296 -4.54 -12.74 14.48
C ASN A 296 -3.38 -13.75 14.49
N ILE A 297 -2.33 -13.48 13.72
CA ILE A 297 -1.14 -14.33 13.70
C ILE A 297 -0.20 -13.86 14.80
N LYS A 298 0.00 -14.70 15.81
CA LYS A 298 0.94 -14.42 16.91
C LYS A 298 2.37 -14.65 16.46
N ILE A 299 3.26 -13.73 16.81
CA ILE A 299 4.71 -13.81 16.61
C ILE A 299 5.42 -13.70 17.96
N ASN A 300 6.75 -13.87 18.00
CA ASN A 300 7.52 -13.89 19.26
C ASN A 300 7.32 -12.64 20.12
N ASN A 301 7.16 -11.47 19.49
CA ASN A 301 7.02 -10.18 20.19
C ASN A 301 5.86 -9.36 19.63
N GLY A 302 4.66 -9.94 19.56
CA GLY A 302 3.49 -9.22 19.07
C GLY A 302 2.60 -10.04 18.15
N PHE A 303 1.96 -9.36 17.19
CA PHE A 303 1.04 -9.95 16.22
C PHE A 303 1.36 -9.50 14.80
N LYS A 304 0.86 -10.25 13.81
CA LYS A 304 0.87 -9.82 12.42
C LYS A 304 -0.43 -10.17 11.68
N ILE A 305 -0.69 -9.42 10.64
CA ILE A 305 -1.72 -9.70 9.63
C ILE A 305 -1.01 -9.94 8.31
N LEU A 306 -1.38 -11.00 7.58
CA LEU A 306 -0.81 -11.34 6.27
C LEU A 306 -1.85 -11.18 5.17
N LYS A 307 -1.43 -10.65 4.02
CA LYS A 307 -2.19 -10.67 2.76
C LYS A 307 -1.35 -11.37 1.70
N LEU A 308 -1.87 -12.45 1.14
CA LEU A 308 -1.23 -13.11 0.00
C LEU A 308 -1.58 -12.34 -1.29
N ASN A 309 -0.58 -11.70 -1.91
CA ASN A 309 -0.76 -10.98 -3.16
C ASN A 309 -0.73 -11.93 -4.35
N ARG A 310 0.31 -12.77 -4.42
CA ARG A 310 0.52 -13.72 -5.52
C ARG A 310 1.29 -14.95 -5.03
N LYS A 311 1.05 -16.08 -5.70
CA LYS A 311 1.73 -17.36 -5.47
C LYS A 311 2.10 -17.96 -6.81
N ARG A 312 3.33 -18.44 -6.96
CA ARG A 312 3.78 -19.10 -8.18
C ARG A 312 4.89 -20.10 -7.90
N ARG A 313 5.16 -20.96 -8.87
CA ARG A 313 6.40 -21.73 -8.90
C ARG A 313 7.47 -20.92 -9.63
N PHE A 314 8.63 -20.81 -9.03
CA PHE A 314 9.76 -20.09 -9.61
C PHE A 314 10.25 -20.77 -10.89
N GLY A 315 10.50 -19.97 -11.92
CA GLY A 315 10.96 -20.47 -13.23
C GLY A 315 9.86 -21.04 -14.13
N ASN A 316 8.59 -20.99 -13.75
CA ASN A 316 7.49 -21.49 -14.59
C ASN A 316 7.37 -20.80 -15.96
N GLU A 317 7.80 -19.55 -16.07
CA GLU A 317 7.78 -18.82 -17.34
C GLU A 317 8.80 -19.37 -18.35
N GLU A 318 9.79 -20.13 -17.87
CA GLU A 318 10.88 -20.71 -18.63
C GLU A 318 10.76 -22.22 -18.79
N ILE A 319 9.73 -22.83 -18.18
CA ILE A 319 9.50 -24.26 -18.32
C ILE A 319 8.79 -24.54 -19.65
N LYS A 320 9.43 -25.35 -20.46
CA LYS A 320 8.84 -25.91 -21.69
C LYS A 320 8.50 -27.37 -21.48
N PHE A 321 7.30 -27.73 -21.88
CA PHE A 321 6.83 -29.11 -21.84
C PHE A 321 6.73 -29.68 -23.24
N SER A 322 7.22 -30.90 -23.39
CA SER A 322 6.85 -31.77 -24.51
C SER A 322 5.92 -32.83 -23.97
N PHE A 323 4.71 -32.92 -24.47
CA PHE A 323 3.69 -33.83 -23.95
C PHE A 323 2.78 -34.38 -25.03
N LEU A 324 2.13 -35.48 -24.68
CA LEU A 324 1.11 -36.11 -25.51
C LEU A 324 -0.26 -35.81 -24.89
N LYS A 325 -1.24 -35.47 -25.73
CA LYS A 325 -2.63 -35.29 -25.31
C LYS A 325 -3.46 -36.43 -25.89
N PHE A 326 -4.21 -37.11 -25.04
CA PHE A 326 -5.23 -38.08 -25.37
C PHE A 326 -6.58 -37.50 -25.01
N SER A 327 -7.57 -37.58 -25.92
CA SER A 327 -8.93 -37.16 -25.62
C SER A 327 -9.97 -38.10 -26.24
N SER A 328 -11.06 -38.36 -25.51
CA SER A 328 -12.22 -39.13 -25.94
C SER A 328 -13.46 -38.66 -25.19
N ILE A 329 -14.64 -38.86 -25.81
CA ILE A 329 -15.93 -38.68 -25.12
C ILE A 329 -16.17 -39.80 -24.10
N ASN A 330 -15.45 -40.92 -24.17
CA ASN A 330 -15.55 -42.06 -23.28
C ASN A 330 -14.44 -42.03 -22.22
N LYS A 331 -14.83 -41.74 -20.98
CA LYS A 331 -13.90 -41.68 -19.84
C LYS A 331 -13.14 -43.00 -19.61
N LYS A 332 -13.78 -44.16 -19.85
CA LYS A 332 -13.13 -45.46 -19.62
C LYS A 332 -11.98 -45.70 -20.62
N GLU A 333 -12.12 -45.25 -21.87
CA GLU A 333 -11.05 -45.31 -22.85
C GLU A 333 -9.83 -44.50 -22.43
N ILE A 334 -10.05 -43.30 -21.95
CA ILE A 334 -8.96 -42.44 -21.45
C ILE A 334 -8.28 -43.07 -20.24
N GLN A 335 -9.07 -43.66 -19.30
CA GLN A 335 -8.50 -44.37 -18.15
C GLN A 335 -7.67 -45.57 -18.52
N ASN A 336 -7.97 -46.28 -19.62
CA ASN A 336 -7.19 -47.42 -20.08
C ASN A 336 -5.79 -47.02 -20.58
N ILE A 337 -5.60 -45.76 -20.98
CA ILE A 337 -4.28 -45.25 -21.38
C ILE A 337 -3.27 -45.29 -20.23
N TYR A 338 -3.69 -45.16 -18.96
CA TYR A 338 -2.79 -45.29 -17.81
C TYR A 338 -2.06 -46.64 -17.74
N LYS A 339 -2.62 -47.67 -18.34
CA LYS A 339 -2.04 -49.02 -18.35
C LYS A 339 -1.02 -49.26 -19.46
N LYS A 340 -0.89 -48.29 -20.39
CA LYS A 340 0.00 -48.43 -21.53
C LYS A 340 1.37 -47.85 -21.19
N ASP A 341 2.41 -48.56 -21.60
CA ASP A 341 3.77 -48.02 -21.61
C ASP A 341 3.92 -47.03 -22.78
N ILE A 342 4.22 -45.78 -22.43
CA ILE A 342 4.25 -44.67 -23.40
C ILE A 342 5.68 -44.35 -23.80
N ASN A 343 5.99 -44.64 -25.06
CA ASN A 343 7.25 -44.19 -25.67
C ASN A 343 7.02 -42.93 -26.52
N CYS A 344 7.37 -41.77 -25.94
CA CYS A 344 7.15 -40.45 -26.55
C CYS A 344 7.78 -40.25 -27.92
N LYS A 345 8.89 -40.96 -28.23
CA LYS A 345 9.59 -40.83 -29.51
C LYS A 345 8.86 -41.55 -30.64
N ASN A 346 8.40 -42.77 -30.36
CA ASN A 346 7.97 -43.73 -31.40
C ASN A 346 6.46 -44.01 -31.40
N ILE A 347 5.68 -43.50 -30.44
CA ILE A 347 4.24 -43.77 -30.39
C ILE A 347 3.53 -43.31 -31.66
N LYS A 348 2.75 -44.21 -32.26
CA LYS A 348 1.91 -43.97 -33.42
C LYS A 348 0.45 -44.01 -33.04
N LYS A 349 -0.40 -43.32 -33.80
CA LYS A 349 -1.85 -43.32 -33.60
C LYS A 349 -2.44 -44.74 -33.72
N SER A 350 -1.87 -45.60 -34.52
CA SER A 350 -2.27 -47.00 -34.71
C SER A 350 -2.08 -47.88 -33.47
N GLU A 351 -1.28 -47.45 -32.50
CA GLU A 351 -1.04 -48.18 -31.25
C GLU A 351 -2.06 -47.82 -30.16
N ILE A 352 -2.96 -46.83 -30.45
CA ILE A 352 -3.98 -46.33 -29.54
C ILE A 352 -5.31 -46.92 -29.98
N GLU A 353 -5.85 -47.82 -29.19
CA GLU A 353 -7.14 -48.46 -29.43
C GLU A 353 -8.31 -47.54 -29.10
N GLY A 354 -9.43 -47.68 -29.82
CA GLY A 354 -10.65 -46.91 -29.59
C GLY A 354 -10.72 -45.56 -30.32
N GLU A 355 -11.78 -44.80 -30.07
CA GLU A 355 -12.02 -43.46 -30.65
C GLU A 355 -11.26 -42.36 -29.91
N ILE A 356 -9.98 -42.60 -29.63
CA ILE A 356 -9.13 -41.68 -28.90
C ILE A 356 -8.43 -40.74 -29.90
N LYS A 357 -8.65 -39.44 -29.71
CA LYS A 357 -7.86 -38.40 -30.40
C LYS A 357 -6.49 -38.29 -29.74
N PHE A 358 -5.45 -38.16 -30.55
CA PHE A 358 -4.07 -38.14 -30.10
C PHE A 358 -3.32 -37.00 -30.76
N LEU A 359 -2.70 -36.15 -29.93
CA LEU A 359 -1.90 -34.99 -30.34
C LEU A 359 -0.55 -34.97 -29.62
N LYS A 360 0.49 -34.57 -30.35
CA LYS A 360 1.85 -34.35 -29.81
C LYS A 360 2.14 -32.88 -29.74
N PHE A 361 2.62 -32.44 -28.60
CA PHE A 361 3.08 -31.07 -28.36
C PHE A 361 4.56 -31.10 -28.00
N LYS A 362 5.36 -30.25 -28.65
CA LYS A 362 6.80 -30.18 -28.43
C LYS A 362 7.23 -28.79 -28.04
N ASP A 363 8.08 -28.71 -27.00
CA ASP A 363 8.72 -27.47 -26.51
C ASP A 363 7.72 -26.31 -26.25
N MET A 364 6.50 -26.63 -25.78
CA MET A 364 5.47 -25.66 -25.48
C MET A 364 5.80 -24.94 -24.17
N ALA A 365 5.93 -23.61 -24.22
CA ALA A 365 6.15 -22.84 -22.99
C ALA A 365 4.90 -22.85 -22.12
N LEU A 366 5.06 -23.08 -20.81
CA LEU A 366 3.94 -23.19 -19.86
C LEU A 366 3.06 -21.94 -19.88
N LYS A 367 3.65 -20.75 -20.08
CA LYS A 367 2.94 -19.47 -20.19
C LYS A 367 1.97 -19.38 -21.38
N ASP A 368 2.25 -20.11 -22.47
CA ASP A 368 1.47 -20.08 -23.72
C ASP A 368 0.30 -21.07 -23.68
N LEU A 369 0.21 -21.88 -22.64
CA LEU A 369 -0.86 -22.85 -22.45
C LEU A 369 -2.05 -22.24 -21.70
N SER A 370 -3.26 -22.78 -21.93
CA SER A 370 -4.45 -22.40 -21.17
C SER A 370 -4.30 -22.68 -19.66
N ASN A 371 -5.06 -22.00 -18.83
CA ASN A 371 -5.01 -22.18 -17.37
C ASN A 371 -5.25 -23.64 -16.95
N LEU A 372 -6.10 -24.35 -17.66
CA LEU A 372 -6.42 -25.74 -17.36
C LEU A 372 -5.21 -26.66 -17.61
N PHE A 373 -4.55 -26.52 -18.77
CA PHE A 373 -3.33 -27.26 -19.07
C PHE A 373 -2.19 -26.92 -18.12
N ARG A 374 -2.04 -25.62 -17.78
CA ARG A 374 -1.03 -25.18 -16.79
C ARG A 374 -1.19 -25.88 -15.47
N LYS A 375 -2.42 -25.95 -14.93
CA LYS A 375 -2.70 -26.62 -13.65
C LYS A 375 -2.32 -28.09 -13.67
N GLN A 376 -2.56 -28.77 -14.78
CA GLN A 376 -2.24 -30.20 -14.92
C GLN A 376 -0.73 -30.46 -15.05
N LEU A 377 -0.05 -29.69 -15.91
CA LEU A 377 1.36 -29.87 -16.18
C LEU A 377 2.28 -29.36 -15.06
N ASP A 378 1.87 -28.33 -14.35
CA ASP A 378 2.67 -27.72 -13.27
C ASP A 378 2.99 -28.70 -12.14
N VAL A 379 2.05 -29.58 -11.84
CA VAL A 379 2.15 -30.60 -10.75
C VAL A 379 2.69 -31.94 -11.23
N SER A 380 2.96 -32.09 -12.53
CA SER A 380 3.36 -33.37 -13.12
C SER A 380 4.87 -33.47 -13.30
N ASP A 381 5.40 -34.66 -13.08
CA ASP A 381 6.79 -35.01 -13.32
C ASP A 381 7.00 -35.50 -14.76
N GLU A 382 8.27 -35.57 -15.21
CA GLU A 382 8.62 -36.22 -16.46
C GLU A 382 8.22 -37.68 -16.45
N LYS A 383 7.83 -38.18 -17.60
CA LYS A 383 7.41 -39.58 -17.84
C LYS A 383 6.24 -40.01 -16.94
N SER A 384 5.36 -39.07 -16.64
CA SER A 384 4.16 -39.30 -15.85
C SER A 384 2.89 -38.84 -16.55
N PHE A 385 1.76 -39.43 -16.16
CA PHE A 385 0.44 -38.97 -16.56
C PHE A 385 -0.08 -37.88 -15.62
N THR A 386 -0.84 -36.94 -16.18
CA THR A 386 -1.68 -36.02 -15.39
C THR A 386 -2.91 -36.73 -14.85
N GLN A 387 -3.72 -36.02 -14.07
CA GLN A 387 -5.09 -36.47 -13.79
C GLN A 387 -5.96 -36.30 -15.05
N VAL A 388 -7.01 -37.15 -15.17
CA VAL A 388 -8.02 -36.98 -16.23
C VAL A 388 -8.85 -35.73 -15.91
N PHE A 389 -9.02 -34.86 -16.89
CA PHE A 389 -9.82 -33.64 -16.77
C PHE A 389 -10.76 -33.49 -17.98
N GLU A 390 -11.84 -32.75 -17.80
CA GLU A 390 -12.82 -32.49 -18.86
C GLU A 390 -12.54 -31.12 -19.50
N LEU A 391 -12.59 -31.10 -20.84
CA LEU A 391 -12.47 -29.88 -21.63
C LEU A 391 -13.30 -30.05 -22.91
N ASP A 392 -14.17 -29.09 -23.20
CA ASP A 392 -15.04 -29.05 -24.39
C ASP A 392 -15.88 -30.33 -24.59
N GLY A 393 -16.38 -30.93 -23.48
CA GLY A 393 -17.18 -32.15 -23.50
C GLY A 393 -16.38 -33.44 -23.77
N GLU A 394 -15.06 -33.39 -23.80
CA GLU A 394 -14.16 -34.53 -23.91
C GLU A 394 -13.38 -34.74 -22.62
N PHE A 395 -13.11 -36.01 -22.27
CA PHE A 395 -12.17 -36.38 -21.24
C PHE A 395 -10.77 -36.36 -21.79
N ASN A 396 -9.87 -35.65 -21.13
CA ASN A 396 -8.50 -35.42 -21.56
C ASN A 396 -7.51 -35.99 -20.56
N LEU A 397 -6.40 -36.50 -21.07
CA LEU A 397 -5.27 -37.01 -20.30
C LEU A 397 -3.99 -36.55 -20.95
N LEU A 398 -3.04 -36.04 -20.20
CA LEU A 398 -1.73 -35.69 -20.72
C LEU A 398 -0.69 -36.67 -20.21
N TYR A 399 0.32 -36.96 -21.06
CA TYR A 399 1.52 -37.66 -20.64
C TYR A 399 2.73 -36.75 -20.88
N VAL A 400 3.45 -36.44 -19.82
CA VAL A 400 4.62 -35.54 -19.86
C VAL A 400 5.82 -36.34 -20.39
N CYS A 401 6.28 -36.00 -21.57
CA CYS A 401 7.45 -36.64 -22.18
C CYS A 401 8.77 -36.05 -21.70
N GLU A 402 8.81 -34.73 -21.60
CA GLU A 402 10.00 -33.97 -21.24
C GLU A 402 9.61 -32.65 -20.61
N LYS A 403 10.34 -32.26 -19.60
CA LYS A 403 10.21 -30.97 -18.91
C LYS A 403 11.55 -30.24 -18.99
N LYS A 404 11.70 -29.35 -19.96
CA LYS A 404 12.89 -28.53 -20.15
C LYS A 404 12.75 -27.28 -19.33
N ILE A 405 13.74 -27.01 -18.50
CA ILE A 405 13.87 -25.77 -17.78
C ILE A 405 14.92 -24.95 -18.51
N SER A 406 14.50 -23.89 -19.20
CA SER A 406 15.44 -22.94 -19.82
C SER A 406 16.27 -22.26 -18.72
N GLN A 407 17.59 -22.30 -18.84
CA GLN A 407 18.48 -21.61 -17.92
C GLN A 407 18.56 -20.09 -18.19
N SER A 408 17.61 -19.53 -18.93
CA SER A 408 17.65 -18.13 -19.30
C SER A 408 17.12 -17.21 -18.19
N ASN A 409 17.99 -16.39 -17.70
CA ASN A 409 17.82 -14.97 -17.33
C ASN A 409 16.71 -14.53 -16.32
N GLY A 410 16.10 -15.41 -15.54
CA GLY A 410 15.01 -14.99 -14.63
C GLY A 410 15.43 -13.97 -13.55
N ILE A 411 16.71 -13.92 -13.19
CA ILE A 411 17.23 -12.94 -12.21
C ILE A 411 18.59 -12.46 -12.66
N SER A 412 18.67 -11.18 -13.02
CA SER A 412 19.94 -10.57 -13.37
C SER A 412 20.79 -10.35 -12.10
N ARG A 413 22.11 -10.41 -12.26
CA ARG A 413 23.07 -10.11 -11.21
C ARG A 413 22.78 -8.76 -10.57
N GLU A 414 22.54 -7.75 -11.40
CA GLU A 414 22.25 -6.38 -10.98
C GLU A 414 20.94 -6.29 -10.17
N ALA A 415 19.95 -7.11 -10.46
CA ALA A 415 18.70 -7.17 -9.68
C ALA A 415 18.95 -7.73 -8.28
N ILE A 416 19.81 -8.75 -8.16
CA ILE A 416 20.19 -9.30 -6.85
C ILE A 416 21.03 -8.29 -6.07
N GLU A 417 21.99 -7.65 -6.70
CA GLU A 417 22.83 -6.62 -6.08
C GLU A 417 21.99 -5.47 -5.55
N ARG A 418 21.06 -4.93 -6.35
CA ARG A 418 20.12 -3.88 -5.90
C ARG A 418 19.26 -4.34 -4.72
N ARG A 419 18.76 -5.58 -4.74
CA ARG A 419 17.97 -6.12 -3.60
C ARG A 419 18.82 -6.27 -2.34
N ALA A 420 20.02 -6.80 -2.47
CA ALA A 420 20.94 -6.97 -1.35
C ALA A 420 21.35 -5.62 -0.75
N PHE A 421 21.63 -4.62 -1.61
CA PHE A 421 21.92 -3.26 -1.19
C PHE A 421 20.72 -2.65 -0.45
N SER A 422 19.51 -2.67 -1.05
CA SER A 422 18.30 -2.12 -0.44
C SER A 422 17.99 -2.76 0.91
N LYS A 423 18.18 -4.08 1.03
CA LYS A 423 17.96 -4.80 2.30
C LYS A 423 18.93 -4.31 3.39
N LYS A 424 20.25 -4.26 3.10
CA LYS A 424 21.25 -3.76 4.04
C LYS A 424 21.01 -2.30 4.39
N PHE A 425 20.70 -1.47 3.40
CA PHE A 425 20.38 -0.06 3.59
C PHE A 425 19.22 0.15 4.54
N ASN A 426 18.10 -0.52 4.29
CA ASN A 426 16.89 -0.42 5.14
C ASN A 426 17.17 -0.93 6.56
N GLN A 427 17.93 -2.02 6.72
CA GLN A 427 18.29 -2.54 8.04
C GLN A 427 19.11 -1.50 8.83
N LEU A 428 20.14 -0.90 8.22
CA LEU A 428 20.97 0.12 8.86
C LEU A 428 20.15 1.36 9.23
N THR A 429 19.33 1.84 8.32
CA THR A 429 18.49 3.02 8.50
C THR A 429 17.46 2.81 9.63
N ASN A 430 16.78 1.65 9.65
CA ASN A 430 15.81 1.32 10.69
C ASN A 430 16.48 1.11 12.07
N THR A 431 17.64 0.45 12.10
CA THR A 431 18.40 0.28 13.34
C THR A 431 18.83 1.64 13.89
N TYR A 432 19.31 2.53 13.03
CA TYR A 432 19.72 3.87 13.42
C TYR A 432 18.52 4.66 13.99
N LEU A 433 17.37 4.67 13.31
CA LEU A 433 16.16 5.33 13.78
C LEU A 433 15.68 4.78 15.13
N SER A 434 15.70 3.46 15.30
CA SER A 434 15.36 2.82 16.58
C SER A 434 16.29 3.23 17.71
N ASN A 435 17.60 3.32 17.43
CA ASN A 435 18.60 3.75 18.43
C ASN A 435 18.41 5.22 18.82
N ILE A 436 18.19 6.11 17.84
CA ILE A 436 17.88 7.52 18.09
C ILE A 436 16.65 7.63 19.00
N ARG A 437 15.57 6.92 18.66
CA ARG A 437 14.35 6.96 19.44
C ARG A 437 14.57 6.58 20.92
N LYS A 438 15.39 5.54 21.17
CA LYS A 438 15.73 5.08 22.53
C LYS A 438 16.59 6.06 23.31
N SER A 439 17.43 6.82 22.63
CA SER A 439 18.36 7.77 23.26
C SER A 439 17.82 9.20 23.38
N THR A 440 16.74 9.53 22.67
CA THR A 440 16.15 10.87 22.66
C THR A 440 15.14 11.03 23.81
N ASN A 441 15.14 12.20 24.44
CA ASN A 441 14.21 12.53 25.51
C ASN A 441 12.83 12.89 24.91
N ILE A 442 11.89 11.99 25.04
CA ILE A 442 10.50 12.18 24.59
C ILE A 442 9.61 12.39 25.84
N LYS A 443 8.96 13.53 25.91
CA LYS A 443 8.04 13.86 27.02
C LYS A 443 6.62 14.00 26.49
N PHE A 444 5.67 13.41 27.19
CA PHE A 444 4.24 13.57 26.91
C PHE A 444 3.66 14.55 27.94
N PHE A 445 2.86 15.49 27.47
CA PHE A 445 2.14 16.44 28.30
C PHE A 445 0.68 16.01 28.39
N ASN A 446 0.07 16.26 29.51
CA ASN A 446 -1.24 15.69 29.87
C ASN A 446 -2.26 15.70 28.74
N LYS A 447 -2.87 14.53 28.63
CA LYS A 447 -3.96 14.21 27.71
C LYS A 447 -5.19 15.06 27.95
#